data_c4da040e5eabea50bfa61eafdb2ba5c0
#
_entry.id   c4da040e5eabea50bfa61eafdb2ba5c0
#
_cell.length_a   1.000
_cell.length_b   1.000
_cell.length_c   1.000
_cell.angle_alpha   90.00
_cell.angle_beta   90.00
_cell.angle_gamma   90.00
#
_symmetry.space_group_name_H-M   'P 1'
#
loop_
_entity.id
_entity.type
_entity.pdbx_description
1 polymer ?
#
loop_
_entity_poly.entity_id
_entity_poly.type
_entity_poly.pdbx_seq_one_letter_code
_entity_poly.pdbx_strand_id
1 'polypeptide(L)'
;MSKKKTEQASKPSKPVVPFLERVAELAMRVGRLHLADYGAARSRHDFTQQQLMACLILRVFMKTTYRGVLELLAVSGALRARLGLEGKLPHYTTLQKFSVRSRVAEIAAGMAVSIGRRVAARAAEGGAPAPAAAMDSTGLARTTVSDYFTSKRGRRFRRWVKVSAIILCGSLLL
;
A
#
# COMPACT_ATOMS: atom_id res chain seq x y z
N MET A 1 36.20 14.90 -49.17
CA MET A 1 35.72 15.66 -48.01
C MET A 1 34.90 14.69 -47.10
N SER A 2 35.56 14.14 -46.08
CA SER A 2 34.96 13.10 -45.20
C SER A 2 34.28 13.79 -44.01
N LYS A 3 32.96 13.64 -43.88
CA LYS A 3 32.20 14.15 -42.73
C LYS A 3 32.38 13.18 -41.54
N LYS A 4 33.13 13.61 -40.51
CA LYS A 4 33.20 12.95 -39.22
C LYS A 4 31.82 13.05 -38.53
N LYS A 5 31.15 11.91 -38.38
CA LYS A 5 29.92 11.74 -37.58
C LYS A 5 30.34 11.71 -36.10
N THR A 6 30.09 12.78 -35.40
CA THR A 6 30.34 12.87 -33.95
C THR A 6 29.32 11.99 -33.25
N GLU A 7 29.78 10.87 -32.71
CA GLU A 7 29.00 9.95 -31.87
C GLU A 7 28.80 10.61 -30.51
N GLN A 8 27.60 11.16 -30.28
CA GLN A 8 27.22 11.67 -28.97
C GLN A 8 27.01 10.48 -28.02
N ALA A 9 27.98 10.24 -27.14
CA ALA A 9 27.85 9.31 -26.04
C ALA A 9 26.70 9.78 -25.14
N SER A 10 25.56 9.04 -25.16
CA SER A 10 24.45 9.27 -24.28
C SER A 10 24.88 9.00 -22.82
N LYS A 11 24.71 9.99 -21.94
CA LYS A 11 24.91 9.82 -20.49
C LYS A 11 24.11 8.63 -20.03
N PRO A 12 24.68 7.73 -19.18
CA PRO A 12 23.95 6.60 -18.64
C PRO A 12 22.76 7.12 -17.85
N SER A 13 21.54 6.82 -18.33
CA SER A 13 20.30 7.11 -17.61
C SER A 13 20.29 6.31 -16.30
N LYS A 14 19.98 6.98 -15.18
CA LYS A 14 19.80 6.29 -13.90
C LYS A 14 18.82 5.12 -14.08
N PRO A 15 19.11 3.93 -13.53
CA PRO A 15 18.22 2.78 -13.67
C PRO A 15 16.83 3.16 -13.16
N VAL A 16 15.82 2.98 -14.02
CA VAL A 16 14.42 3.24 -13.66
C VAL A 16 13.97 2.15 -12.70
N VAL A 17 13.80 2.51 -11.43
CA VAL A 17 13.26 1.58 -10.42
C VAL A 17 11.80 1.29 -10.75
N PRO A 18 11.39 0.02 -10.91
CA PRO A 18 10.02 -0.34 -11.19
C PRO A 18 9.04 0.24 -10.14
N PHE A 19 7.85 0.64 -10.60
CA PHE A 19 6.88 1.31 -9.76
C PHE A 19 6.52 0.50 -8.51
N LEU A 20 6.37 -0.81 -8.66
CA LEU A 20 6.00 -1.70 -7.55
C LEU A 20 7.10 -1.77 -6.46
N GLU A 21 8.37 -1.72 -6.86
CA GLU A 21 9.48 -1.62 -5.92
C GLU A 21 9.48 -0.30 -5.15
N ARG A 22 9.14 0.81 -5.83
CA ARG A 22 8.98 2.12 -5.18
C ARG A 22 7.85 2.11 -4.15
N VAL A 23 6.73 1.43 -4.45
CA VAL A 23 5.62 1.23 -3.50
C VAL A 23 6.08 0.43 -2.30
N ALA A 24 6.80 -0.67 -2.51
CA ALA A 24 7.35 -1.50 -1.43
C ALA A 24 8.32 -0.71 -0.53
N GLU A 25 9.24 0.04 -1.13
CA GLU A 25 10.19 0.89 -0.40
C GLU A 25 9.48 1.97 0.40
N LEU A 26 8.50 2.66 -0.18
CA LEU A 26 7.70 3.66 0.52
C LEU A 26 6.93 3.05 1.70
N ALA A 27 6.31 1.87 1.49
CA ALA A 27 5.59 1.16 2.53
C ALA A 27 6.50 0.80 3.72
N MET A 28 7.71 0.31 3.46
CA MET A 28 8.72 0.01 4.49
C MET A 28 9.17 1.29 5.21
N ARG A 29 9.45 2.37 4.46
CA ARG A 29 9.90 3.64 5.04
C ARG A 29 8.84 4.24 5.97
N VAL A 30 7.59 4.30 5.52
CA VAL A 30 6.49 4.85 6.33
C VAL A 30 6.15 3.90 7.47
N GLY A 31 6.21 2.59 7.25
CA GLY A 31 6.04 1.58 8.30
C GLY A 31 6.97 1.77 9.48
N ARG A 32 8.25 2.08 9.23
CA ARG A 32 9.25 2.35 10.29
C ARG A 32 8.92 3.59 11.15
N LEU A 33 8.12 4.53 10.64
CA LEU A 33 7.70 5.70 11.40
C LEU A 33 6.53 5.44 12.35
N HIS A 34 5.75 4.39 12.08
CA HIS A 34 4.50 4.13 12.78
C HIS A 34 4.46 2.79 13.53
N LEU A 35 5.39 1.90 13.26
CA LEU A 35 5.42 0.54 13.80
C LEU A 35 6.74 0.28 14.50
N ALA A 36 6.68 -0.31 15.69
CA ALA A 36 7.83 -0.97 16.29
C ALA A 36 8.19 -2.23 15.47
N ASP A 37 9.43 -2.71 15.58
CA ASP A 37 9.86 -3.89 14.83
C ASP A 37 9.00 -5.10 15.18
N TYR A 38 8.69 -5.32 16.45
CA TYR A 38 7.94 -6.46 16.93
C TYR A 38 6.80 -6.02 17.86
N GLY A 39 5.74 -6.82 17.92
CA GLY A 39 4.56 -6.53 18.73
C GLY A 39 4.76 -6.68 20.24
N ALA A 40 5.70 -7.51 20.66
CA ALA A 40 6.09 -7.73 22.05
C ALA A 40 7.51 -8.35 22.10
N ALA A 41 8.20 -8.18 23.24
CA ALA A 41 9.55 -8.74 23.45
C ALA A 41 9.62 -10.25 23.30
N ARG A 42 8.54 -10.97 23.66
CA ARG A 42 8.44 -12.43 23.54
C ARG A 42 7.76 -12.90 22.24
N SER A 43 7.51 -11.99 21.26
CA SER A 43 6.97 -12.40 19.97
C SER A 43 8.02 -13.14 19.15
N ARG A 44 7.57 -14.01 18.21
CA ARG A 44 8.48 -14.58 17.23
C ARG A 44 9.05 -13.48 16.36
N HIS A 45 10.37 -13.41 16.27
CA HIS A 45 11.10 -12.39 15.51
C HIS A 45 11.36 -12.82 14.05
N ASP A 46 10.53 -13.68 13.48
CA ASP A 46 10.65 -14.13 12.09
C ASP A 46 10.41 -12.98 11.08
N PHE A 47 9.47 -12.08 11.39
CA PHE A 47 9.07 -10.97 10.51
C PHE A 47 8.78 -9.73 11.34
N THR A 48 9.25 -8.58 10.86
CA THR A 48 8.92 -7.29 11.50
C THR A 48 7.50 -6.85 11.13
N GLN A 49 6.90 -6.01 11.97
CA GLN A 49 5.57 -5.46 11.70
C GLN A 49 5.55 -4.60 10.43
N GLN A 50 6.65 -3.91 10.11
CA GLN A 50 6.79 -3.14 8.89
C GLN A 50 6.76 -4.03 7.65
N GLN A 51 7.45 -5.18 7.68
CA GLN A 51 7.42 -6.16 6.59
C GLN A 51 6.01 -6.69 6.35
N LEU A 52 5.30 -7.06 7.42
CA LEU A 52 3.92 -7.54 7.32
C LEU A 52 2.98 -6.43 6.79
N MET A 53 3.12 -5.20 7.27
CA MET A 53 2.34 -4.05 6.78
C MET A 53 2.63 -3.77 5.30
N ALA A 54 3.89 -3.80 4.88
CA ALA A 54 4.24 -3.60 3.47
C ALA A 54 3.66 -4.69 2.57
N CYS A 55 3.63 -5.96 3.01
CA CYS A 55 2.92 -7.03 2.31
C CYS A 55 1.41 -6.74 2.19
N LEU A 56 0.77 -6.21 3.24
CA LEU A 56 -0.64 -5.82 3.19
C LEU A 56 -0.89 -4.65 2.24
N ILE A 57 -0.02 -3.66 2.21
CA ILE A 57 -0.11 -2.53 1.28
C ILE A 57 0.02 -3.03 -0.16
N LEU A 58 1.01 -3.88 -0.45
CA LEU A 58 1.16 -4.49 -1.78
C LEU A 58 -0.07 -5.33 -2.17
N ARG A 59 -0.62 -6.11 -1.23
CA ARG A 59 -1.84 -6.88 -1.45
C ARG A 59 -3.01 -6.00 -1.90
N VAL A 60 -3.24 -4.89 -1.20
CA VAL A 60 -4.33 -3.95 -1.52
C VAL A 60 -4.05 -3.25 -2.84
N PHE A 61 -2.83 -2.80 -3.05
CA PHE A 61 -2.41 -2.13 -4.27
C PHE A 61 -2.59 -3.02 -5.51
N MET A 62 -2.19 -4.28 -5.42
CA MET A 62 -2.33 -5.27 -6.49
C MET A 62 -3.74 -5.90 -6.58
N LYS A 63 -4.67 -5.48 -5.71
CA LYS A 63 -6.04 -6.03 -5.61
C LYS A 63 -6.05 -7.57 -5.56
N THR A 64 -5.09 -8.15 -4.85
CA THR A 64 -4.90 -9.60 -4.77
C THR A 64 -5.28 -10.17 -3.40
N THR A 65 -5.23 -11.50 -3.26
CA THR A 65 -5.46 -12.22 -2.01
C THR A 65 -4.19 -12.25 -1.14
N TYR A 66 -4.30 -12.73 0.11
CA TYR A 66 -3.12 -12.97 0.96
C TYR A 66 -2.16 -13.99 0.36
N ARG A 67 -2.68 -15.01 -0.34
CA ARG A 67 -1.85 -15.99 -1.05
C ARG A 67 -1.23 -15.37 -2.30
N GLY A 68 -2.02 -14.62 -3.08
CA GLY A 68 -1.55 -14.00 -4.32
C GLY A 68 -0.40 -13.00 -4.12
N VAL A 69 -0.40 -12.20 -3.03
CA VAL A 69 0.75 -11.33 -2.75
C VAL A 69 2.01 -12.14 -2.39
N LEU A 70 1.87 -13.28 -1.72
CA LEU A 70 3.01 -14.15 -1.40
C LEU A 70 3.55 -14.87 -2.63
N GLU A 71 2.69 -15.30 -3.54
CA GLU A 71 3.11 -15.83 -4.86
C GLU A 71 3.87 -14.78 -5.67
N LEU A 72 3.38 -13.54 -5.70
CA LEU A 72 4.10 -12.42 -6.32
C LEU A 72 5.50 -12.24 -5.70
N LEU A 73 5.60 -12.26 -4.38
CA LEU A 73 6.87 -12.15 -3.67
C LEU A 73 7.76 -13.36 -3.89
N ALA A 74 7.18 -14.56 -4.06
CA ALA A 74 7.95 -15.78 -4.33
C ALA A 74 8.70 -15.70 -5.67
N VAL A 75 8.08 -15.11 -6.69
CA VAL A 75 8.69 -14.98 -8.03
C VAL A 75 9.53 -13.72 -8.20
N SER A 76 9.38 -12.71 -7.35
CA SER A 76 10.08 -11.43 -7.47
C SER A 76 11.18 -11.28 -6.40
N GLY A 77 12.41 -11.65 -6.76
CA GLY A 77 13.58 -11.42 -5.89
C GLY A 77 13.81 -9.95 -5.55
N ALA A 78 13.57 -9.05 -6.50
CA ALA A 78 13.72 -7.62 -6.29
C ALA A 78 12.74 -7.07 -5.23
N LEU A 79 11.48 -7.47 -5.26
CA LEU A 79 10.50 -7.09 -4.24
C LEU A 79 10.86 -7.67 -2.87
N ARG A 80 11.33 -8.92 -2.81
CA ARG A 80 11.79 -9.54 -1.55
C ARG A 80 12.94 -8.76 -0.94
N ALA A 81 13.92 -8.39 -1.75
CA ALA A 81 15.06 -7.58 -1.30
C ALA A 81 14.61 -6.23 -0.74
N ARG A 82 13.68 -5.52 -1.42
CA ARG A 82 13.13 -4.24 -0.93
C ARG A 82 12.39 -4.37 0.41
N LEU A 83 11.81 -5.54 0.68
CA LEU A 83 11.10 -5.83 1.93
C LEU A 83 12.00 -6.49 3.00
N GLY A 84 13.24 -6.86 2.66
CA GLY A 84 14.10 -7.65 3.55
C GLY A 84 13.56 -9.05 3.84
N LEU A 85 12.93 -9.69 2.83
CA LEU A 85 12.32 -11.03 2.92
C LEU A 85 13.07 -12.07 2.08
N GLU A 86 14.37 -11.90 1.91
CA GLU A 86 15.18 -12.77 1.02
C GLU A 86 15.22 -14.22 1.49
N GLY A 87 15.33 -14.44 2.80
CA GLY A 87 15.47 -15.79 3.37
C GLY A 87 14.16 -16.55 3.54
N LYS A 88 13.07 -15.89 3.90
CA LYS A 88 11.80 -16.53 4.25
C LYS A 88 10.61 -15.62 3.97
N LEU A 89 9.54 -16.20 3.46
CA LEU A 89 8.25 -15.52 3.30
C LEU A 89 7.30 -15.86 4.45
N PRO A 90 6.46 -14.89 4.89
CA PRO A 90 5.43 -15.17 5.88
C PRO A 90 4.37 -16.11 5.29
N HIS A 91 3.75 -16.90 6.14
CA HIS A 91 2.57 -17.68 5.72
C HIS A 91 1.35 -16.73 5.58
N TYR A 92 0.41 -17.03 4.69
CA TYR A 92 -0.76 -16.18 4.45
C TYR A 92 -1.61 -15.95 5.71
N THR A 93 -1.68 -16.95 6.61
CA THR A 93 -2.38 -16.79 7.89
C THR A 93 -1.68 -15.81 8.85
N THR A 94 -0.36 -15.64 8.72
CA THR A 94 0.38 -14.60 9.48
C THR A 94 -0.06 -13.21 9.05
N LEU A 95 -0.17 -12.97 7.72
CA LEU A 95 -0.68 -11.72 7.19
C LEU A 95 -2.14 -11.48 7.59
N GLN A 96 -2.98 -12.52 7.51
CA GLN A 96 -4.38 -12.44 7.92
C GLN A 96 -4.52 -12.11 9.40
N LYS A 97 -3.81 -12.83 10.29
CA LYS A 97 -3.83 -12.56 11.73
C LYS A 97 -3.30 -11.16 12.06
N PHE A 98 -2.29 -10.69 11.33
CA PHE A 98 -1.78 -9.34 11.50
C PHE A 98 -2.81 -8.29 11.05
N SER A 99 -3.48 -8.48 9.91
CA SER A 99 -4.44 -7.52 9.37
C SER A 99 -5.68 -7.29 10.25
N VAL A 100 -6.09 -8.29 11.03
CA VAL A 100 -7.26 -8.18 11.92
C VAL A 100 -6.96 -7.61 13.31
N ARG A 101 -5.70 -7.28 13.60
CA ARG A 101 -5.36 -6.62 14.86
C ARG A 101 -5.96 -5.21 14.89
N SER A 102 -6.61 -4.84 15.98
CA SER A 102 -7.33 -3.55 16.12
C SER A 102 -6.47 -2.34 15.75
N ARG A 103 -5.20 -2.34 16.13
CA ARG A 103 -4.28 -1.23 15.86
C ARG A 103 -3.82 -1.10 14.40
N VAL A 104 -3.97 -2.15 13.58
CA VAL A 104 -3.48 -2.10 12.18
C VAL A 104 -4.26 -1.10 11.34
N ALA A 105 -5.58 -1.00 11.53
CA ALA A 105 -6.40 -0.02 10.82
C ALA A 105 -6.03 1.42 11.21
N GLU A 106 -5.83 1.69 12.50
CA GLU A 106 -5.40 3.01 13.01
C GLU A 106 -4.03 3.39 12.46
N ILE A 107 -3.08 2.44 12.48
CA ILE A 107 -1.74 2.64 11.94
C ILE A 107 -1.79 2.92 10.44
N ALA A 108 -2.59 2.16 9.68
CA ALA A 108 -2.77 2.39 8.25
C ALA A 108 -3.32 3.79 7.96
N ALA A 109 -4.28 4.27 8.75
CA ALA A 109 -4.79 5.63 8.65
C ALA A 109 -3.69 6.68 8.97
N GLY A 110 -2.90 6.48 10.03
CA GLY A 110 -1.77 7.33 10.36
C GLY A 110 -0.71 7.38 9.26
N MET A 111 -0.41 6.24 8.64
CA MET A 111 0.49 6.16 7.49
C MET A 111 -0.05 6.96 6.31
N ALA A 112 -1.34 6.83 5.99
CA ALA A 112 -1.97 7.58 4.90
C ALA A 112 -1.88 9.10 5.13
N VAL A 113 -2.16 9.57 6.36
CA VAL A 113 -2.00 10.99 6.74
C VAL A 113 -0.56 11.45 6.59
N SER A 114 0.42 10.65 7.01
CA SER A 114 1.84 10.98 6.90
C SER A 114 2.28 11.10 5.44
N ILE A 115 1.80 10.23 4.58
CA ILE A 115 2.06 10.29 3.13
C ILE A 115 1.42 11.56 2.55
N GLY A 116 0.15 11.81 2.85
CA GLY A 116 -0.57 13.00 2.38
C GLY A 116 0.11 14.31 2.75
N ARG A 117 0.58 14.45 4.00
CA ARG A 117 1.35 15.62 4.45
C ARG A 117 2.64 15.81 3.67
N ARG A 118 3.39 14.75 3.38
CA ARG A 118 4.64 14.82 2.60
C ARG A 118 4.39 15.22 1.15
N VAL A 119 3.30 14.71 0.56
CA VAL A 119 2.88 15.09 -0.80
C VAL A 119 2.51 16.56 -0.85
N ALA A 120 1.71 17.04 0.11
CA ALA A 120 1.31 18.44 0.21
C ALA A 120 2.53 19.37 0.40
N ALA A 121 3.47 19.00 1.28
CA ALA A 121 4.70 19.78 1.50
C ALA A 121 5.54 19.89 0.22
N ARG A 122 5.73 18.78 -0.51
CA ARG A 122 6.46 18.79 -1.80
C ARG A 122 5.77 19.63 -2.87
N ALA A 123 4.45 19.60 -2.94
CA ALA A 123 3.69 20.42 -3.85
C ALA A 123 3.89 21.92 -3.55
N ALA A 124 3.90 22.29 -2.28
CA ALA A 124 4.14 23.67 -1.82
C ALA A 124 5.57 24.15 -2.15
N GLU A 125 6.59 23.30 -1.93
CA GLU A 125 7.99 23.61 -2.27
C GLU A 125 8.19 23.80 -3.78
N GLY A 126 7.46 23.07 -4.61
CA GLY A 126 7.51 23.16 -6.08
C GLY A 126 6.72 24.32 -6.68
N GLY A 127 6.09 25.20 -5.86
CA GLY A 127 5.24 26.29 -6.34
C GLY A 127 3.98 25.83 -7.09
N ALA A 128 3.63 24.55 -6.97
CA ALA A 128 2.42 24.02 -7.57
C ALA A 128 1.17 24.59 -6.84
N PRO A 129 0.08 24.88 -7.58
CA PRO A 129 -1.16 25.31 -6.97
C PRO A 129 -1.64 24.26 -5.95
N ALA A 130 -2.31 24.73 -4.87
CA ALA A 130 -2.83 23.83 -3.86
C ALA A 130 -3.64 22.70 -4.51
N PRO A 131 -3.38 21.43 -4.16
CA PRO A 131 -4.07 20.32 -4.80
C PRO A 131 -5.58 20.42 -4.51
N ALA A 132 -6.39 20.34 -5.56
CA ALA A 132 -7.83 20.27 -5.40
C ALA A 132 -8.20 19.00 -4.64
N ALA A 133 -9.15 19.08 -3.72
CA ALA A 133 -9.66 17.92 -3.01
C ALA A 133 -11.00 17.50 -3.62
N ALA A 134 -11.14 16.24 -3.96
CA ALA A 134 -12.41 15.62 -4.30
C ALA A 134 -12.95 14.84 -3.09
N MET A 135 -14.21 15.05 -2.76
CA MET A 135 -14.89 14.30 -1.70
C MET A 135 -15.99 13.44 -2.33
N ASP A 136 -15.94 12.17 -2.04
CA ASP A 136 -16.98 11.23 -2.43
C ASP A 136 -17.44 10.41 -1.22
N SER A 137 -18.69 9.98 -1.23
CA SER A 137 -19.20 9.10 -0.20
C SER A 137 -20.04 7.99 -0.82
N THR A 138 -19.68 6.76 -0.43
CA THR A 138 -20.36 5.55 -0.89
C THR A 138 -20.97 4.79 0.28
N GLY A 139 -22.08 4.13 0.04
CA GLY A 139 -22.70 3.21 0.99
C GLY A 139 -22.22 1.79 0.73
N LEU A 140 -21.61 1.18 1.76
CA LEU A 140 -21.22 -0.22 1.72
C LEU A 140 -22.23 -1.08 2.49
N ALA A 141 -22.78 -2.09 1.84
CA ALA A 141 -23.62 -3.08 2.53
C ALA A 141 -22.74 -3.93 3.46
N ARG A 142 -23.14 -4.04 4.72
CA ARG A 142 -22.40 -4.81 5.73
C ARG A 142 -22.45 -6.32 5.52
N THR A 143 -23.35 -6.81 4.68
CA THR A 143 -23.52 -8.25 4.44
C THR A 143 -23.46 -8.55 2.95
N THR A 144 -22.76 -9.61 2.60
CA THR A 144 -22.73 -10.20 1.25
C THR A 144 -23.95 -11.05 0.93
N VAL A 145 -24.94 -11.08 1.81
CA VAL A 145 -26.17 -11.85 1.62
C VAL A 145 -27.01 -11.15 0.56
N SER A 146 -27.35 -11.86 -0.51
CA SER A 146 -28.13 -11.31 -1.63
C SER A 146 -29.49 -10.80 -1.15
N ASP A 147 -29.99 -9.76 -1.78
CA ASP A 147 -31.32 -9.18 -1.48
C ASP A 147 -32.45 -10.21 -1.57
N TYR A 148 -32.28 -11.26 -2.34
CA TYR A 148 -33.20 -12.40 -2.44
C TYR A 148 -33.37 -13.14 -1.10
N PHE A 149 -32.29 -13.42 -0.37
CA PHE A 149 -32.36 -14.10 0.92
C PHE A 149 -32.90 -13.18 2.04
N THR A 150 -32.63 -11.89 1.97
CA THR A 150 -33.16 -10.92 2.94
C THR A 150 -34.66 -10.67 2.76
N SER A 151 -35.16 -10.65 1.53
CA SER A 151 -36.61 -10.49 1.25
C SER A 151 -37.40 -11.72 1.69
N LYS A 152 -36.87 -12.95 1.50
CA LYS A 152 -37.55 -14.20 1.87
C LYS A 152 -37.67 -14.41 3.39
N ARG A 153 -36.80 -13.77 4.20
CA ARG A 153 -36.84 -13.85 5.69
C ARG A 153 -37.58 -12.69 6.36
N GLY A 154 -38.21 -11.78 5.63
CA GLY A 154 -38.97 -10.66 6.17
C GLY A 154 -38.19 -9.66 7.04
N ARG A 155 -36.86 -9.80 7.14
CA ARG A 155 -35.98 -8.95 7.95
C ARG A 155 -35.21 -7.99 7.06
N ARG A 156 -35.76 -6.81 6.79
CA ARG A 156 -35.06 -5.70 6.14
C ARG A 156 -34.09 -5.01 7.10
N PHE A 157 -33.01 -5.65 7.49
CA PHE A 157 -31.89 -4.98 8.15
C PHE A 157 -30.84 -4.54 7.11
N ARG A 158 -31.13 -3.47 6.38
CA ARG A 158 -30.12 -2.80 5.59
C ARG A 158 -29.24 -1.94 6.51
N ARG A 159 -28.21 -2.54 7.09
CA ARG A 159 -27.16 -1.77 7.77
C ARG A 159 -26.15 -1.32 6.70
N TRP A 160 -26.31 -0.10 6.26
CA TRP A 160 -25.35 0.56 5.40
C TRP A 160 -24.27 1.22 6.26
N VAL A 161 -23.02 1.02 5.90
CA VAL A 161 -21.91 1.84 6.40
C VAL A 161 -21.63 2.89 5.35
N LYS A 162 -21.82 4.16 5.68
CA LYS A 162 -21.43 5.26 4.81
C LYS A 162 -19.94 5.48 4.97
N VAL A 163 -19.20 5.36 3.88
CA VAL A 163 -17.78 5.70 3.82
C VAL A 163 -17.65 6.98 3.01
N SER A 164 -17.10 8.03 3.63
CA SER A 164 -16.72 9.25 2.93
C SER A 164 -15.21 9.26 2.77
N ALA A 165 -14.75 9.51 1.55
CA ALA A 165 -13.33 9.60 1.22
C ALA A 165 -13.03 11.00 0.69
N ILE A 166 -11.94 11.60 1.14
CA ILE A 166 -11.38 12.83 0.58
C ILE A 166 -10.09 12.44 -0.13
N ILE A 167 -10.03 12.73 -1.42
CA ILE A 167 -8.88 12.42 -2.27
C ILE A 167 -8.28 13.75 -2.73
N LEU A 168 -6.97 13.91 -2.54
CA LEU A 168 -6.24 15.03 -3.11
C LEU A 168 -6.01 14.78 -4.60
N CYS A 169 -6.64 15.58 -5.45
CA CYS A 169 -6.49 15.51 -6.90
C CYS A 169 -5.13 16.09 -7.32
N GLY A 170 -4.45 15.44 -8.26
CA GLY A 170 -3.15 15.89 -8.75
C GLY A 170 -1.95 15.36 -7.98
N SER A 171 -2.13 14.69 -6.87
CA SER A 171 -1.07 14.00 -6.15
C SER A 171 -0.97 12.52 -6.53
N LEU A 172 -0.89 12.23 -7.82
CA LEU A 172 -0.41 10.92 -8.23
C LEU A 172 1.04 10.80 -7.74
N LEU A 173 1.24 9.98 -6.72
CA LEU A 173 2.57 9.54 -6.29
C LEU A 173 3.15 8.65 -7.40
N LEU A 174 3.75 9.26 -8.39
CA LEU A 174 4.59 8.62 -9.37
C LEU A 174 6.04 8.63 -8.90
#